data_6061cc8a43fb8c4bec5d319883f5d2b9
#
_entry.id   6061cc8a43fb8c4bec5d319883f5d2b9
#
_cell.length_a   1.000
_cell.length_b   1.000
_cell.length_c   1.000
_cell.angle_alpha   90.00
_cell.angle_beta   90.00
_cell.angle_gamma   90.00
#
_symmetry.space_group_name_H-M   'P 1'
#
loop_
_entity.id
_entity.type
_entity.pdbx_description
1 polymer ?
#
loop_
_entity_poly.entity_id
_entity_poly.type
_entity_poly.pdbx_seq_one_letter_code
_entity_poly.pdbx_strand_id
1 'polypeptide(L)'
;PEDVSIIETKSDYYEFSDTNPKDGASSSLPESVDNSQSKYFPKIGNQGGIGACVAWAQSYYQFTYEINKSRGVTTTPENTFSPKFTYNIANGGKDKGSFSQDVYGIMKMTGNVPITMVPYDNDCFSWSATEEIWREAINYRIKDYQYFTEIGNDDTQITSADDEDLTAIKTALSEGDVLTYSTCILDWKDTKIKENSATPENSKFVGESAVTHQAGSNGGHRMTLV
;
A
#
# COMPACT_ATOMS: atom_id res chain seq x y z
N PRO A 1 -22.69 -28.38 -26.27
CA PRO A 1 -21.70 -27.65 -25.52
C PRO A 1 -21.67 -26.26 -26.12
N GLU A 2 -22.37 -25.36 -25.45
CA GLU A 2 -22.44 -23.96 -25.86
C GLU A 2 -21.10 -23.34 -25.51
N ASP A 3 -20.50 -22.65 -26.48
CA ASP A 3 -19.37 -21.79 -26.31
C ASP A 3 -19.68 -20.86 -25.15
N VAL A 4 -18.95 -21.03 -24.06
CA VAL A 4 -18.87 -20.02 -23.01
C VAL A 4 -18.11 -18.86 -23.65
N SER A 5 -18.86 -17.97 -24.29
CA SER A 5 -18.33 -16.67 -24.64
C SER A 5 -17.74 -16.12 -23.35
N ILE A 6 -16.43 -15.94 -23.34
CA ILE A 6 -15.73 -15.18 -22.31
C ILE A 6 -16.45 -13.83 -22.33
N ILE A 7 -17.35 -13.64 -21.38
CA ILE A 7 -17.85 -12.31 -21.09
C ILE A 7 -16.58 -11.55 -20.73
N GLU A 8 -16.10 -10.72 -21.64
CA GLU A 8 -15.25 -9.62 -21.28
C GLU A 8 -16.09 -8.73 -20.36
N THR A 9 -16.27 -9.17 -19.13
CA THR A 9 -16.55 -8.24 -18.08
C THR A 9 -15.39 -7.27 -18.17
N LYS A 10 -15.68 -6.00 -18.38
CA LYS A 10 -14.75 -4.91 -18.07
C LYS A 10 -14.40 -5.06 -16.59
N SER A 11 -13.58 -6.04 -16.27
CA SER A 11 -12.81 -6.03 -15.07
C SER A 11 -11.86 -4.87 -15.31
N ASP A 12 -12.12 -3.76 -14.66
CA ASP A 12 -11.23 -2.64 -14.64
C ASP A 12 -9.95 -3.13 -14.00
N TYR A 13 -9.08 -3.73 -14.81
CA TYR A 13 -7.73 -4.03 -14.41
C TYR A 13 -7.05 -2.68 -14.25
N TYR A 14 -6.82 -2.30 -13.01
CA TYR A 14 -6.04 -1.10 -12.74
C TYR A 14 -4.59 -1.42 -13.04
N GLU A 15 -4.12 -0.91 -14.16
CA GLU A 15 -2.69 -0.82 -14.41
C GLU A 15 -2.14 0.17 -13.38
N PHE A 16 -1.32 -0.30 -12.45
CA PHE A 16 -0.33 0.60 -11.88
C PHE A 16 0.45 1.12 -13.09
N SER A 17 0.44 2.43 -13.26
CA SER A 17 1.02 3.05 -14.45
C SER A 17 2.40 2.45 -14.67
N ASP A 18 2.66 2.03 -15.90
CA ASP A 18 3.96 1.56 -16.36
C ASP A 18 4.86 2.81 -16.43
N THR A 19 5.16 3.38 -15.26
CA THR A 19 6.10 4.47 -15.10
C THR A 19 7.51 3.91 -15.08
N ASN A 20 7.86 3.20 -16.15
CA ASN A 20 9.23 3.26 -16.59
C ASN A 20 9.48 4.74 -16.88
N PRO A 21 10.44 5.40 -16.24
CA PRO A 21 10.76 6.78 -16.57
C PRO A 21 11.01 6.80 -18.07
N LYS A 22 10.06 7.37 -18.82
CA LYS A 22 10.23 7.53 -20.27
C LYS A 22 11.45 8.42 -20.41
N ASP A 23 12.47 7.90 -21.04
CA ASP A 23 13.65 8.64 -21.45
C ASP A 23 13.23 10.02 -21.95
N GLY A 24 13.57 11.08 -21.24
CA GLY A 24 13.53 12.43 -21.77
C GLY A 24 12.77 13.52 -21.05
N ALA A 25 12.11 13.29 -19.93
CA ALA A 25 11.50 14.39 -19.17
C ALA A 25 12.41 14.87 -18.04
N SER A 26 13.36 15.72 -18.36
CA SER A 26 14.05 16.57 -17.37
C SER A 26 13.11 17.67 -16.88
N SER A 27 11.98 17.32 -16.30
CA SER A 27 11.28 18.22 -15.42
C SER A 27 11.94 18.10 -14.04
N SER A 28 12.42 19.21 -13.49
CA SER A 28 12.96 19.22 -12.14
C SER A 28 11.91 18.67 -11.19
N LEU A 29 12.26 17.64 -10.41
CA LEU A 29 11.39 17.11 -9.37
C LEU A 29 10.96 18.24 -8.43
N PRO A 30 9.74 18.22 -7.90
CA PRO A 30 9.30 19.21 -6.92
C PRO A 30 10.12 19.10 -5.64
N GLU A 31 10.20 20.19 -4.89
CA GLU A 31 10.92 20.21 -3.61
C GLU A 31 10.32 19.26 -2.58
N SER A 32 9.00 19.09 -2.60
CA SER A 32 8.28 18.17 -1.72
C SER A 32 7.00 17.67 -2.35
N VAL A 33 6.57 16.49 -1.94
CA VAL A 33 5.30 15.83 -2.32
C VAL A 33 4.63 15.31 -1.06
N ASP A 34 3.30 15.39 -0.99
CA ASP A 34 2.49 14.78 0.07
C ASP A 34 1.16 14.28 -0.52
N ASN A 35 1.17 13.05 -1.01
CA ASN A 35 0.00 12.42 -1.61
C ASN A 35 -1.07 12.03 -0.57
N SER A 36 -0.75 12.07 0.73
CA SER A 36 -1.74 11.84 1.78
C SER A 36 -2.84 12.91 1.84
N GLN A 37 -2.59 14.07 1.21
CA GLN A 37 -3.55 15.17 1.11
C GLN A 37 -4.58 14.97 0.01
N SER A 38 -4.35 14.02 -0.85
CA SER A 38 -5.25 13.74 -1.94
C SER A 38 -6.62 13.25 -1.41
N LYS A 39 -7.69 13.64 -2.10
CA LYS A 39 -9.04 13.11 -1.83
C LYS A 39 -9.15 11.60 -2.02
N TYR A 40 -8.16 10.98 -2.64
CA TYR A 40 -8.10 9.55 -2.90
C TYR A 40 -7.48 8.75 -1.74
N PHE A 41 -6.75 9.43 -0.85
CA PHE A 41 -6.08 8.78 0.26
C PHE A 41 -7.07 8.46 1.39
N PRO A 42 -7.09 7.22 1.94
CA PRO A 42 -7.99 6.86 3.01
C PRO A 42 -7.57 7.50 4.34
N LYS A 43 -8.52 7.58 5.27
CA LYS A 43 -8.21 8.03 6.64
C LYS A 43 -7.17 7.12 7.28
N ILE A 44 -6.31 7.71 8.10
CA ILE A 44 -5.34 6.93 8.88
C ILE A 44 -6.12 5.97 9.78
N GLY A 45 -5.80 4.69 9.64
CA GLY A 45 -6.38 3.60 10.40
C GLY A 45 -5.42 3.05 11.46
N ASN A 46 -5.84 2.02 12.16
CA ASN A 46 -5.04 1.35 13.19
C ASN A 46 -5.05 -0.15 12.96
N GLN A 47 -3.86 -0.70 12.76
CA GLN A 47 -3.63 -2.14 12.58
C GLN A 47 -3.94 -2.96 13.85
N GLY A 48 -3.84 -2.36 15.03
CA GLY A 48 -3.94 -3.09 16.29
C GLY A 48 -2.75 -4.01 16.55
N GLY A 49 -2.99 -5.12 17.25
CA GLY A 49 -1.96 -6.02 17.75
C GLY A 49 -1.63 -7.22 16.86
N ILE A 50 -2.20 -7.33 15.66
CA ILE A 50 -1.96 -8.46 14.74
C ILE A 50 -0.96 -8.10 13.64
N GLY A 51 -0.29 -9.12 13.08
CA GLY A 51 0.80 -8.97 12.10
C GLY A 51 0.38 -8.54 10.69
N ALA A 52 -0.64 -7.67 10.55
CA ALA A 52 -1.26 -7.31 9.29
C ALA A 52 -0.63 -6.09 8.56
N CYS A 53 0.59 -5.68 8.92
CA CYS A 53 1.20 -4.46 8.38
C CYS A 53 1.28 -4.44 6.85
N VAL A 54 1.60 -5.56 6.22
CA VAL A 54 1.67 -5.66 4.75
C VAL A 54 0.31 -5.38 4.14
N ALA A 55 -0.75 -6.02 4.64
CA ALA A 55 -2.10 -5.81 4.14
C ALA A 55 -2.60 -4.37 4.41
N TRP A 56 -2.22 -3.76 5.53
CA TRP A 56 -2.53 -2.36 5.79
C TRP A 56 -1.84 -1.43 4.79
N ALA A 57 -0.55 -1.60 4.56
CA ALA A 57 0.17 -0.77 3.61
C ALA A 57 -0.32 -0.96 2.17
N GLN A 58 -0.48 -2.21 1.73
CA GLN A 58 -0.80 -2.53 0.33
C GLN A 58 -2.30 -2.47 0.03
N SER A 59 -3.14 -3.07 0.88
CA SER A 59 -4.57 -3.17 0.59
C SER A 59 -5.35 -1.94 1.08
N TYR A 60 -5.10 -1.52 2.33
CA TYR A 60 -5.85 -0.41 2.89
C TYR A 60 -5.40 0.94 2.32
N TYR A 61 -4.09 1.22 2.28
CA TYR A 61 -3.60 2.51 1.80
C TYR A 61 -3.38 2.54 0.29
N GLN A 62 -2.41 1.79 -0.22
CA GLN A 62 -2.01 1.89 -1.62
C GLN A 62 -3.14 1.51 -2.58
N PHE A 63 -3.71 0.31 -2.41
CA PHE A 63 -4.76 -0.17 -3.30
C PHE A 63 -6.00 0.73 -3.27
N THR A 64 -6.44 1.19 -2.09
CA THR A 64 -7.55 2.15 -1.98
C THR A 64 -7.24 3.44 -2.73
N TYR A 65 -6.05 3.97 -2.53
CA TYR A 65 -5.63 5.21 -3.18
C TYR A 65 -5.64 5.08 -4.70
N GLU A 66 -4.96 4.06 -5.22
CA GLU A 66 -4.80 3.88 -6.67
C GLU A 66 -6.14 3.58 -7.36
N ILE A 67 -6.98 2.74 -6.77
CA ILE A 67 -8.33 2.48 -7.30
C ILE A 67 -9.16 3.77 -7.34
N ASN A 68 -9.18 4.55 -6.27
CA ASN A 68 -9.96 5.77 -6.21
C ASN A 68 -9.40 6.87 -7.13
N LYS A 69 -8.07 6.96 -7.26
CA LYS A 69 -7.37 7.85 -8.19
C LYS A 69 -7.78 7.53 -9.64
N SER A 70 -7.69 6.27 -10.04
CA SER A 70 -8.04 5.84 -11.39
C SER A 70 -9.50 6.08 -11.75
N ARG A 71 -10.40 5.99 -10.76
CA ARG A 71 -11.83 6.26 -10.91
C ARG A 71 -12.19 7.74 -10.73
N GLY A 72 -11.28 8.57 -10.26
CA GLY A 72 -11.52 9.99 -9.97
C GLY A 72 -12.46 10.25 -8.81
N VAL A 73 -12.69 9.27 -7.92
CA VAL A 73 -13.68 9.32 -6.84
C VAL A 73 -13.03 9.60 -5.49
N THR A 74 -13.70 10.41 -4.68
CA THR A 74 -13.24 10.67 -3.30
C THR A 74 -13.37 9.41 -2.45
N THR A 75 -12.38 9.14 -1.61
CA THR A 75 -12.39 8.00 -0.70
C THR A 75 -13.48 8.13 0.35
N THR A 76 -14.26 7.06 0.49
CA THR A 76 -15.30 6.84 1.49
C THR A 76 -15.14 5.44 2.09
N PRO A 77 -15.85 5.08 3.18
CA PRO A 77 -15.79 3.71 3.69
C PRO A 77 -16.20 2.64 2.67
N GLU A 78 -17.11 2.98 1.74
CA GLU A 78 -17.65 2.05 0.73
C GLU A 78 -16.65 1.76 -0.40
N ASN A 79 -15.62 2.59 -0.56
CA ASN A 79 -14.55 2.40 -1.53
C ASN A 79 -13.16 2.42 -0.89
N THR A 80 -13.09 2.17 0.42
CA THR A 80 -11.88 1.85 1.16
C THR A 80 -11.75 0.34 1.27
N PHE A 81 -10.62 -0.25 0.89
CA PHE A 81 -10.49 -1.69 0.78
C PHE A 81 -10.01 -2.35 2.07
N SER A 82 -10.49 -3.58 2.29
CA SER A 82 -10.27 -4.31 3.53
C SER A 82 -8.86 -4.91 3.62
N PRO A 83 -8.07 -4.54 4.63
CA PRO A 83 -6.82 -5.23 4.91
C PRO A 83 -7.05 -6.62 5.53
N LYS A 84 -8.19 -6.85 6.21
CA LYS A 84 -8.55 -8.15 6.77
C LYS A 84 -8.74 -9.19 5.67
N PHE A 85 -9.42 -8.84 4.58
CA PHE A 85 -9.69 -9.77 3.49
C PHE A 85 -8.39 -10.35 2.93
N THR A 86 -7.43 -9.52 2.59
CA THR A 86 -6.15 -9.99 2.04
C THR A 86 -5.26 -10.62 3.09
N TYR A 87 -5.20 -10.10 4.32
CA TYR A 87 -4.37 -10.66 5.37
C TYR A 87 -4.79 -12.07 5.77
N ASN A 88 -6.09 -12.30 5.99
CA ASN A 88 -6.59 -13.60 6.42
C ASN A 88 -6.40 -14.69 5.35
N ILE A 89 -6.28 -14.31 4.08
CA ILE A 89 -5.90 -15.25 3.01
C ILE A 89 -4.38 -15.48 3.03
N ALA A 90 -3.58 -14.41 3.17
CA ALA A 90 -2.12 -14.47 3.06
C ALA A 90 -1.46 -15.17 4.27
N ASN A 91 -2.03 -15.05 5.48
CA ASN A 91 -1.38 -15.52 6.71
C ASN A 91 -1.44 -17.03 6.94
N GLY A 92 -2.16 -17.77 6.10
CA GLY A 92 -2.31 -19.21 6.21
C GLY A 92 -3.01 -19.69 7.49
N GLY A 93 -3.86 -18.85 8.09
CA GLY A 93 -4.58 -19.14 9.34
C GLY A 93 -3.71 -19.01 10.60
N LYS A 94 -2.64 -18.23 10.54
CA LYS A 94 -1.74 -17.98 11.69
C LYS A 94 -1.31 -16.51 11.68
N ASP A 95 -1.31 -15.89 12.85
CA ASP A 95 -0.82 -14.52 13.00
C ASP A 95 0.72 -14.47 13.00
N LYS A 96 1.31 -14.60 11.83
CA LYS A 96 2.78 -14.61 11.61
C LYS A 96 3.25 -13.52 10.66
N GLY A 97 2.41 -12.56 10.35
CA GLY A 97 2.67 -11.61 9.28
C GLY A 97 2.35 -12.21 7.90
N SER A 98 2.72 -11.50 6.86
CA SER A 98 2.61 -11.93 5.47
C SER A 98 3.73 -11.32 4.64
N PHE A 99 4.02 -11.92 3.49
CA PHE A 99 4.95 -11.34 2.54
C PHE A 99 4.23 -10.42 1.56
N SER A 100 4.97 -9.44 1.06
CA SER A 100 4.46 -8.43 0.13
C SER A 100 3.90 -9.08 -1.14
N GLN A 101 4.64 -10.02 -1.71
CA GLN A 101 4.24 -10.73 -2.92
C GLN A 101 2.98 -11.57 -2.74
N ASP A 102 2.74 -12.10 -1.54
CA ASP A 102 1.52 -12.89 -1.27
C ASP A 102 0.29 -12.00 -1.29
N VAL A 103 0.35 -10.83 -0.66
CA VAL A 103 -0.76 -9.88 -0.63
C VAL A 103 -1.04 -9.32 -2.03
N TYR A 104 0.00 -8.94 -2.79
CA TYR A 104 -0.19 -8.54 -4.19
C TYR A 104 -0.71 -9.69 -5.06
N GLY A 105 -0.20 -10.89 -4.86
CA GLY A 105 -0.67 -12.09 -5.55
C GLY A 105 -2.17 -12.34 -5.33
N ILE A 106 -2.64 -12.17 -4.09
CA ILE A 106 -4.07 -12.26 -3.75
C ILE A 106 -4.85 -11.17 -4.48
N MET A 107 -4.41 -9.91 -4.39
CA MET A 107 -5.09 -8.81 -5.09
C MET A 107 -5.10 -8.99 -6.62
N LYS A 108 -4.09 -9.64 -7.17
CA LYS A 108 -4.04 -9.97 -8.60
C LYS A 108 -4.98 -11.12 -8.98
N MET A 109 -5.06 -12.17 -8.18
CA MET A 109 -5.86 -13.35 -8.48
C MET A 109 -7.32 -13.22 -8.06
N THR A 110 -7.56 -12.79 -6.84
CA THR A 110 -8.88 -12.73 -6.22
C THR A 110 -9.45 -11.33 -6.10
N GLY A 111 -8.59 -10.32 -6.10
CA GLY A 111 -8.98 -8.93 -5.85
C GLY A 111 -9.10 -8.60 -4.36
N ASN A 112 -9.86 -7.57 -4.06
CA ASN A 112 -10.15 -7.12 -2.70
C ASN A 112 -11.57 -6.55 -2.61
N VAL A 113 -12.08 -6.36 -1.41
CA VAL A 113 -13.44 -5.88 -1.15
C VAL A 113 -13.43 -4.61 -0.29
N PRO A 114 -14.48 -3.78 -0.39
CA PRO A 114 -14.66 -2.67 0.54
C PRO A 114 -14.65 -3.12 2.01
N ILE A 115 -14.07 -2.29 2.87
CA ILE A 115 -13.99 -2.55 4.31
C ILE A 115 -15.36 -2.65 4.98
N THR A 116 -16.39 -2.09 4.36
CA THR A 116 -17.78 -2.21 4.81
C THR A 116 -18.34 -3.62 4.63
N MET A 117 -17.81 -4.40 3.70
CA MET A 117 -18.20 -5.80 3.48
C MET A 117 -17.39 -6.77 4.36
N VAL A 118 -16.13 -6.48 4.58
CA VAL A 118 -15.25 -7.25 5.47
C VAL A 118 -14.56 -6.28 6.44
N PRO A 119 -15.25 -5.88 7.52
CA PRO A 119 -14.69 -4.96 8.51
C PRO A 119 -13.43 -5.50 9.18
N TYR A 120 -12.51 -4.58 9.45
CA TYR A 120 -11.27 -4.95 10.16
C TYR A 120 -11.52 -5.09 11.65
N ASP A 121 -11.05 -6.19 12.20
CA ASP A 121 -11.07 -6.53 13.61
C ASP A 121 -9.82 -7.36 13.98
N ASN A 122 -9.76 -7.90 15.19
CA ASN A 122 -8.66 -8.73 15.65
C ASN A 122 -8.77 -10.22 15.25
N ASP A 123 -9.79 -10.60 14.49
CA ASP A 123 -9.90 -11.95 13.94
C ASP A 123 -9.07 -12.07 12.66
N CYS A 124 -7.90 -12.67 12.78
CA CYS A 124 -6.99 -12.91 11.65
C CYS A 124 -7.07 -14.33 11.08
N PHE A 125 -8.08 -15.12 11.45
CA PHE A 125 -8.16 -16.54 11.07
C PHE A 125 -9.33 -16.86 10.14
N SER A 126 -10.42 -16.13 10.24
CA SER A 126 -11.62 -16.44 9.46
C SER A 126 -11.56 -15.90 8.03
N TRP A 127 -11.99 -16.73 7.10
CA TRP A 127 -12.26 -16.32 5.73
C TRP A 127 -13.74 -16.00 5.56
N SER A 128 -14.03 -15.07 4.67
CA SER A 128 -15.43 -14.87 4.29
C SER A 128 -15.97 -16.10 3.57
N ALA A 129 -17.11 -16.58 4.04
CA ALA A 129 -17.79 -17.74 3.47
C ALA A 129 -18.87 -17.37 2.45
N THR A 130 -19.17 -16.08 2.26
CA THR A 130 -20.27 -15.66 1.39
C THR A 130 -19.81 -15.48 -0.05
N GLU A 131 -20.55 -16.07 -0.98
CA GLU A 131 -20.30 -15.95 -2.41
C GLU A 131 -20.29 -14.49 -2.88
N GLU A 132 -21.14 -13.67 -2.31
CA GLU A 132 -21.24 -12.23 -2.62
C GLU A 132 -19.91 -11.51 -2.45
N ILE A 133 -19.20 -11.78 -1.35
CA ILE A 133 -17.89 -11.15 -1.07
C ILE A 133 -16.87 -11.55 -2.13
N TRP A 134 -16.81 -12.82 -2.52
CA TRP A 134 -15.88 -13.28 -3.55
C TRP A 134 -16.21 -12.73 -4.94
N ARG A 135 -17.51 -12.61 -5.25
CA ARG A 135 -17.97 -11.98 -6.51
C ARG A 135 -17.62 -10.50 -6.55
N GLU A 136 -17.74 -9.80 -5.42
CA GLU A 136 -17.33 -8.39 -5.36
C GLU A 136 -15.80 -8.24 -5.47
N ALA A 137 -15.04 -9.10 -4.81
CA ALA A 137 -13.58 -9.03 -4.82
C ALA A 137 -13.00 -9.04 -6.24
N ILE A 138 -13.51 -9.90 -7.13
CA ILE A 138 -13.00 -10.00 -8.51
C ILE A 138 -13.22 -8.76 -9.37
N ASN A 139 -14.07 -7.83 -8.94
CA ASN A 139 -14.26 -6.53 -9.61
C ASN A 139 -13.10 -5.56 -9.36
N TYR A 140 -12.28 -5.84 -8.35
CA TYR A 140 -11.19 -4.96 -7.90
C TYR A 140 -9.89 -5.74 -7.84
N ARG A 141 -9.32 -6.05 -8.99
CA ARG A 141 -8.04 -6.74 -9.12
C ARG A 141 -6.98 -5.81 -9.68
N ILE A 142 -5.76 -5.98 -9.24
CA ILE A 142 -4.60 -5.36 -9.90
C ILE A 142 -4.18 -6.21 -11.09
N LYS A 143 -3.71 -5.57 -12.16
CA LYS A 143 -3.15 -6.26 -13.32
C LYS A 143 -1.77 -6.81 -12.99
N ASP A 144 -0.92 -5.95 -12.47
CA ASP A 144 0.44 -6.29 -12.08
C ASP A 144 0.97 -5.34 -10.99
N TYR A 145 2.18 -5.57 -10.53
CA TYR A 145 2.90 -4.72 -9.60
C TYR A 145 4.38 -4.74 -9.92
N GLN A 146 5.08 -3.67 -9.58
CA GLN A 146 6.51 -3.52 -9.83
C GLN A 146 7.25 -3.22 -8.53
N TYR A 147 8.51 -3.55 -8.53
CA TYR A 147 9.45 -3.16 -7.48
C TYR A 147 10.43 -2.14 -8.06
N PHE A 148 10.63 -1.05 -7.33
CA PHE A 148 11.59 0.01 -7.71
C PHE A 148 13.02 -0.35 -7.34
N THR A 149 13.20 -1.29 -6.43
CA THR A 149 14.52 -1.77 -6.01
C THR A 149 14.56 -3.27 -6.14
N GLU A 150 15.71 -3.83 -6.44
CA GLU A 150 15.85 -5.28 -6.42
C GLU A 150 15.56 -5.82 -5.02
N ILE A 151 14.65 -6.78 -4.96
CA ILE A 151 14.47 -7.56 -3.74
C ILE A 151 15.65 -8.52 -3.71
N GLY A 152 16.60 -8.28 -2.80
CA GLY A 152 17.67 -9.23 -2.54
C GLY A 152 17.05 -10.61 -2.26
N ASN A 153 17.40 -11.58 -3.07
CA ASN A 153 17.17 -12.97 -2.72
C ASN A 153 18.02 -13.24 -1.49
N ASP A 154 17.37 -13.56 -0.39
CA ASP A 154 18.05 -13.86 0.86
C ASP A 154 18.42 -12.62 1.70
N ASP A 155 17.72 -12.40 2.79
CA ASP A 155 18.04 -11.58 3.99
C ASP A 155 18.98 -10.35 3.83
N THR A 156 19.43 -10.05 2.63
CA THR A 156 20.22 -8.88 2.32
C THR A 156 19.32 -7.66 2.34
N GLN A 157 19.38 -6.95 3.44
CA GLN A 157 18.85 -5.61 3.52
C GLN A 157 19.41 -4.79 2.36
N ILE A 158 18.55 -4.20 1.56
CA ILE A 158 18.96 -3.14 0.67
C ILE A 158 19.37 -1.99 1.59
N THR A 159 20.67 -1.85 1.79
CA THR A 159 21.23 -0.86 2.72
C THR A 159 21.31 0.54 2.11
N SER A 160 21.18 0.61 0.78
CA SER A 160 21.07 1.87 0.04
C SER A 160 20.31 1.62 -1.26
N ALA A 161 19.34 2.46 -1.57
CA ALA A 161 18.87 2.63 -2.93
C ALA A 161 19.96 3.41 -3.69
N ASP A 162 20.27 3.02 -4.91
CA ASP A 162 21.15 3.83 -5.75
C ASP A 162 20.44 5.12 -6.21
N ASP A 163 21.15 6.01 -6.89
CA ASP A 163 20.58 7.28 -7.34
C ASP A 163 19.47 7.09 -8.38
N GLU A 164 19.51 6.01 -9.15
CA GLU A 164 18.47 5.67 -10.15
C GLU A 164 17.19 5.21 -9.45
N ASP A 165 17.27 4.32 -8.47
CA ASP A 165 16.16 3.86 -7.66
C ASP A 165 15.49 5.02 -6.91
N LEU A 166 16.29 5.87 -6.27
CA LEU A 166 15.77 7.05 -5.58
C LEU A 166 15.09 8.03 -6.54
N THR A 167 15.62 8.18 -7.73
CA THR A 167 15.02 9.02 -8.77
C THR A 167 13.69 8.44 -9.24
N ALA A 168 13.62 7.13 -9.47
CA ALA A 168 12.39 6.44 -9.85
C ALA A 168 11.30 6.57 -8.76
N ILE A 169 11.66 6.35 -7.50
CA ILE A 169 10.75 6.52 -6.35
C ILE A 169 10.23 7.96 -6.28
N LYS A 170 11.10 8.95 -6.35
CA LYS A 170 10.72 10.36 -6.30
C LYS A 170 9.84 10.76 -7.48
N THR A 171 10.13 10.22 -8.66
CA THR A 171 9.33 10.45 -9.88
C THR A 171 7.91 9.90 -9.70
N ALA A 172 7.76 8.64 -9.28
CA ALA A 172 6.45 8.04 -9.04
C ALA A 172 5.64 8.85 -8.02
N LEU A 173 6.25 9.24 -6.89
CA LEU A 173 5.58 10.08 -5.89
C LEU A 173 5.16 11.43 -6.48
N SER A 174 6.00 12.06 -7.32
CA SER A 174 5.70 13.36 -7.94
C SER A 174 4.59 13.27 -8.99
N GLU A 175 4.40 12.11 -9.58
CA GLU A 175 3.28 11.78 -10.50
C GLU A 175 1.98 11.46 -9.74
N GLY A 176 2.07 11.47 -8.41
CA GLY A 176 0.95 11.27 -7.52
C GLY A 176 0.66 9.81 -7.22
N ASP A 177 1.63 8.92 -7.32
CA ASP A 177 1.49 7.53 -6.90
C ASP A 177 1.80 7.37 -5.40
N VAL A 178 1.30 6.29 -4.83
CA VAL A 178 1.56 5.90 -3.44
C VAL A 178 2.31 4.58 -3.45
N LEU A 179 3.45 4.55 -2.80
CA LEU A 179 4.33 3.40 -2.77
C LEU A 179 4.29 2.69 -1.42
N THR A 180 4.81 1.48 -1.36
CA THR A 180 5.00 0.78 -0.10
C THR A 180 6.44 0.31 0.04
N TYR A 181 6.96 0.32 1.26
CA TYR A 181 8.32 -0.11 1.54
C TYR A 181 8.40 -0.95 2.82
N SER A 182 9.37 -1.83 2.88
CA SER A 182 9.66 -2.65 4.06
C SER A 182 10.91 -2.16 4.75
N THR A 183 10.90 -2.23 6.07
CA THR A 183 12.04 -1.85 6.91
C THR A 183 11.99 -2.59 8.24
N CYS A 184 13.09 -2.59 8.97
CA CYS A 184 13.17 -3.13 10.32
C CYS A 184 13.01 -1.97 11.33
N ILE A 185 12.01 -2.04 12.19
CA ILE A 185 11.61 -0.90 13.03
C ILE A 185 11.93 -1.05 14.52
N LEU A 186 12.26 -2.24 15.02
CA LEU A 186 12.49 -2.43 16.47
C LEU A 186 13.70 -1.65 17.00
N ASP A 187 14.64 -1.35 16.11
CA ASP A 187 15.84 -0.59 16.47
C ASP A 187 15.74 0.90 16.11
N TRP A 188 14.57 1.34 15.62
CA TRP A 188 14.38 2.74 15.30
C TRP A 188 14.38 3.60 16.56
N LYS A 189 15.05 4.72 16.46
CA LYS A 189 14.93 5.82 17.41
C LYS A 189 14.19 6.94 16.72
N ASP A 190 13.20 7.44 17.39
CA ASP A 190 12.41 8.55 16.92
C ASP A 190 12.53 9.75 17.87
N THR A 191 12.36 10.91 17.30
CA THR A 191 12.25 12.16 18.06
C THR A 191 10.95 12.81 17.64
N LYS A 192 10.11 13.12 18.61
CA LYS A 192 8.89 13.89 18.33
C LYS A 192 9.23 15.21 17.68
N ILE A 193 8.55 15.50 16.59
CA ILE A 193 8.65 16.81 15.95
C ILE A 193 8.03 17.82 16.93
N LYS A 194 8.89 18.66 17.50
CA LYS A 194 8.41 19.75 18.35
C LYS A 194 7.92 20.89 17.45
N GLU A 195 6.84 21.50 17.88
CA GLU A 195 6.48 22.80 17.33
C GLU A 195 7.66 23.75 17.46
N ASN A 196 8.07 24.29 16.36
CA ASN A 196 9.07 25.36 16.31
C ASN A 196 8.56 26.46 15.37
N SER A 197 9.24 27.59 15.35
CA SER A 197 8.85 28.72 14.52
C SER A 197 8.88 28.46 13.00
N ALA A 198 9.48 27.35 12.57
CA ALA A 198 9.50 26.91 11.18
C ALA A 198 8.36 25.91 10.85
N THR A 199 7.67 25.38 11.87
CA THR A 199 6.53 24.51 11.66
C THR A 199 5.28 25.37 11.51
N PRO A 200 4.57 25.38 10.36
CA PRO A 200 3.34 26.13 10.21
C PRO A 200 2.32 25.78 11.30
N GLU A 201 1.63 26.79 11.85
CA GLU A 201 0.64 26.61 12.96
C GLU A 201 -0.45 25.58 12.68
N ASN A 202 -0.76 25.35 11.41
CA ASN A 202 -1.73 24.37 10.93
C ASN A 202 -1.05 23.18 10.25
N SER A 203 0.22 22.95 10.52
CA SER A 203 0.91 21.74 10.07
C SER A 203 0.28 20.53 10.74
N LYS A 204 -0.25 19.62 9.94
CA LYS A 204 -0.77 18.33 10.42
C LYS A 204 0.32 17.36 10.87
N PHE A 205 1.57 17.77 10.81
CA PHE A 205 2.72 17.04 11.36
C PHE A 205 2.97 17.33 12.84
N VAL A 206 2.18 18.19 13.46
CA VAL A 206 2.24 18.47 14.91
C VAL A 206 1.97 17.16 15.67
N GLY A 207 2.94 16.76 16.48
CA GLY A 207 2.86 15.54 17.27
C GLY A 207 3.35 14.26 16.57
N GLU A 208 3.78 14.35 15.32
CA GLU A 208 4.44 13.26 14.62
C GLU A 208 5.89 13.07 15.05
N SER A 209 6.44 11.92 14.76
CA SER A 209 7.82 11.58 15.08
C SER A 209 8.67 11.53 13.83
N ALA A 210 9.87 12.13 13.91
CA ALA A 210 10.90 11.92 12.92
C ALA A 210 11.80 10.77 13.34
N VAL A 211 12.06 9.83 12.44
CA VAL A 211 13.02 8.75 12.66
C VAL A 211 14.43 9.35 12.58
N THR A 212 15.13 9.37 13.69
CA THR A 212 16.47 9.94 13.79
C THR A 212 17.59 8.91 13.69
N HIS A 213 17.24 7.63 13.78
CA HIS A 213 18.18 6.53 13.64
C HIS A 213 17.42 5.31 13.10
N GLN A 214 17.86 4.82 11.98
CA GLN A 214 17.29 3.66 11.31
C GLN A 214 18.41 2.65 11.07
N ALA A 215 18.73 1.87 12.10
CA ALA A 215 19.69 0.77 12.01
C ALA A 215 19.14 -0.45 12.72
N GLY A 216 19.48 -1.62 12.23
CA GLY A 216 19.09 -2.88 12.82
C GLY A 216 18.45 -3.84 11.83
N SER A 217 18.30 -5.09 12.29
CA SER A 217 17.79 -6.20 11.48
C SER A 217 16.52 -6.85 12.06
N ASN A 218 15.92 -6.23 13.07
CA ASN A 218 14.80 -6.81 13.80
C ASN A 218 13.48 -6.08 13.55
N GLY A 219 12.39 -6.84 13.61
CA GLY A 219 11.05 -6.30 13.54
C GLY A 219 10.67 -5.78 12.15
N GLY A 220 10.67 -6.67 11.17
CA GLY A 220 10.21 -6.34 9.83
C GLY A 220 8.82 -5.69 9.84
N HIS A 221 8.66 -4.58 9.15
CA HIS A 221 7.43 -3.83 9.05
C HIS A 221 7.23 -3.27 7.64
N ARG A 222 5.98 -3.19 7.20
CA ARG A 222 5.62 -2.60 5.91
C ARG A 222 4.89 -1.30 6.14
N MET A 223 5.28 -0.27 5.43
CA MET A 223 4.70 1.08 5.53
C MET A 223 4.37 1.63 4.15
N THR A 224 3.60 2.71 4.15
CA THR A 224 3.21 3.44 2.94
C THR A 224 4.00 4.72 2.83
N LEU A 225 4.51 4.99 1.64
CA LEU A 225 5.21 6.21 1.28
C LEU A 225 4.27 7.07 0.43
N VAL A 226 4.11 8.32 0.81
CA VAL A 226 3.15 9.27 0.23
C VAL A 226 3.76 10.59 -0.16
#